data_d2d517c964f13a4b5009b027b0a004ca
#
_entry.id   d2d517c964f13a4b5009b027b0a004ca
#
_cell.length_a   1.000
_cell.length_b   1.000
_cell.length_c   1.000
_cell.angle_alpha   90.00
_cell.angle_beta   90.00
_cell.angle_gamma   90.00
#
_symmetry.space_group_name_H-M   'P 1'
#
loop_
_entity.id
_entity.type
_entity.pdbx_description
1 polymer ?
#
loop_
_entity_poly.entity_id
_entity_poly.type
_entity_poly.pdbx_seq_one_letter_code
_entity_poly.pdbx_strand_id
1 'polypeptide(L)'
;MERRQAAYKELQKQYPEIKELESIGAVSSDVQGDTANKVGAILAKYPKGKIDAIWGTWDAFSQGAYKALKENGRTEIKLYSIDISNQDLQLMREPGSPWAVSVAVDPKLIGATNVRLIANKIAGEATPATYDFKAAAIPQALLTAQPGAVNVASLGKIIPGWGQTEDFVAPWFATLEARSK
;
A
#
# COMPACT_ATOMS: atom_id res chain seq x y z
N MET A 1 8.77 8.40 2.29
CA MET A 1 9.30 7.25 3.06
C MET A 1 9.53 7.59 4.54
N GLU A 2 10.13 8.72 4.90
CA GLU A 2 10.44 9.12 6.27
C GLU A 2 9.24 9.09 7.24
N ARG A 3 8.07 9.60 6.83
CA ARG A 3 6.85 9.56 7.66
C ARG A 3 6.42 8.12 7.99
N ARG A 4 6.56 7.18 7.03
CA ARG A 4 6.23 5.76 7.23
C ARG A 4 7.20 5.10 8.20
N GLN A 5 8.50 5.43 8.10
CA GLN A 5 9.52 4.94 9.05
C GLN A 5 9.31 5.50 10.46
N ALA A 6 8.91 6.77 10.60
CA ALA A 6 8.61 7.35 11.91
C ALA A 6 7.44 6.61 12.59
N ALA A 7 6.38 6.29 11.85
CA ALA A 7 5.26 5.50 12.37
C ALA A 7 5.69 4.09 12.80
N TYR A 8 6.56 3.44 12.01
CA TYR A 8 7.11 2.13 12.37
C TYR A 8 7.94 2.18 13.66
N LYS A 9 8.80 3.18 13.84
CA LYS A 9 9.58 3.35 15.06
C LYS A 9 8.71 3.61 16.29
N GLU A 10 7.59 4.31 16.11
CA GLU A 10 6.62 4.48 17.18
C GLU A 10 5.93 3.17 17.55
N LEU A 11 5.59 2.35 16.55
CA LEU A 11 5.06 1.01 16.75
C LEU A 11 6.04 0.13 17.53
N GLN A 12 7.35 0.16 17.21
CA GLN A 12 8.36 -0.60 17.94
C GLN A 12 8.49 -0.20 19.41
N LYS A 13 8.23 1.07 19.76
CA LYS A 13 8.21 1.49 21.17
C LYS A 13 7.01 0.91 21.93
N GLN A 14 5.86 0.82 21.25
CA GLN A 14 4.63 0.25 21.83
C GLN A 14 4.71 -1.28 21.94
N TYR A 15 5.43 -1.92 21.01
CA TYR A 15 5.58 -3.37 20.90
C TYR A 15 7.07 -3.75 20.84
N PRO A 16 7.77 -3.74 22.01
CA PRO A 16 9.22 -3.95 22.07
C PRO A 16 9.65 -5.38 21.69
N GLU A 17 8.72 -6.31 21.57
CA GLU A 17 8.94 -7.64 21.03
C GLU A 17 9.19 -7.63 19.52
N ILE A 18 8.80 -6.58 18.78
CA ILE A 18 9.10 -6.41 17.36
C ILE A 18 10.58 -6.03 17.22
N LYS A 19 11.40 -6.99 16.78
CA LYS A 19 12.83 -6.81 16.59
C LYS A 19 13.14 -6.62 15.11
N GLU A 20 13.73 -5.50 14.77
CA GLU A 20 14.27 -5.26 13.42
C GLU A 20 15.60 -6.01 13.27
N LEU A 21 15.64 -6.94 12.35
CA LEU A 21 16.84 -7.71 12.02
C LEU A 21 17.69 -7.00 10.98
N GLU A 22 17.04 -6.46 9.96
CA GLU A 22 17.68 -5.77 8.83
C GLU A 22 16.76 -4.65 8.32
N SER A 23 17.36 -3.57 7.86
CA SER A 23 16.68 -2.49 7.17
C SER A 23 17.39 -2.21 5.84
N ILE A 24 16.68 -2.33 4.75
CA ILE A 24 17.22 -2.19 3.40
C ILE A 24 16.31 -1.30 2.57
N GLY A 25 16.82 -0.82 1.46
CA GLY A 25 16.06 -0.13 0.44
C GLY A 25 16.77 1.15 -0.01
N ALA A 26 16.72 1.35 -1.30
CA ALA A 26 17.07 2.59 -1.97
C ALA A 26 16.24 2.69 -3.23
N VAL A 27 15.85 3.89 -3.61
CA VAL A 27 15.22 4.12 -4.92
C VAL A 27 16.33 4.05 -5.98
N SER A 28 16.15 3.16 -6.95
CA SER A 28 17.06 2.94 -8.08
C SER A 28 16.27 2.84 -9.37
N SER A 29 16.94 2.63 -10.49
CA SER A 29 16.29 2.37 -11.78
C SER A 29 15.57 1.02 -11.84
N ASP A 30 15.95 0.06 -10.98
CA ASP A 30 15.30 -1.25 -10.82
C ASP A 30 15.08 -1.57 -9.33
N VAL A 31 14.11 -0.88 -8.73
CA VAL A 31 13.77 -1.04 -7.31
C VAL A 31 13.38 -2.47 -6.97
N GLN A 32 12.64 -3.15 -7.84
CA GLN A 32 12.17 -4.51 -7.58
C GLN A 32 13.32 -5.51 -7.64
N GLY A 33 14.17 -5.45 -8.67
CA GLY A 33 15.34 -6.33 -8.81
C GLY A 33 16.35 -6.14 -7.70
N ASP A 34 16.69 -4.89 -7.37
CA ASP A 34 17.60 -4.57 -6.26
C ASP A 34 17.08 -5.06 -4.92
N THR A 35 15.77 -4.91 -4.68
CA THR A 35 15.16 -5.40 -3.45
C THR A 35 15.16 -6.92 -3.41
N ALA A 36 14.83 -7.59 -4.52
CA ALA A 36 14.86 -9.04 -4.59
C ALA A 36 16.25 -9.60 -4.29
N ASN A 37 17.30 -8.99 -4.86
CA ASN A 37 18.69 -9.39 -4.60
C ASN A 37 19.09 -9.21 -3.13
N LYS A 38 18.75 -8.08 -2.52
CA LYS A 38 19.07 -7.80 -1.12
C LYS A 38 18.30 -8.71 -0.17
N VAL A 39 17.01 -8.91 -0.41
CA VAL A 39 16.20 -9.86 0.39
C VAL A 39 16.75 -11.28 0.22
N GLY A 40 17.11 -11.71 -0.99
CA GLY A 40 17.73 -13.02 -1.22
C GLY A 40 19.00 -13.22 -0.38
N ALA A 41 19.86 -12.22 -0.30
CA ALA A 41 21.06 -12.25 0.56
C ALA A 41 20.71 -12.36 2.05
N ILE A 42 19.67 -11.65 2.51
CA ILE A 42 19.18 -11.73 3.89
C ILE A 42 18.62 -13.13 4.18
N LEU A 43 17.87 -13.72 3.25
CA LEU A 43 17.31 -15.07 3.40
C LEU A 43 18.40 -16.13 3.50
N ALA A 44 19.55 -15.94 2.80
CA ALA A 44 20.72 -16.82 2.94
C ALA A 44 21.40 -16.67 4.31
N LYS A 45 21.40 -15.46 4.89
CA LYS A 45 21.98 -15.19 6.21
C LYS A 45 21.12 -15.75 7.36
N TYR A 46 19.78 -15.73 7.21
CA TYR A 46 18.85 -16.13 8.27
C TYR A 46 18.08 -17.40 7.86
N PRO A 47 18.34 -18.54 8.50
CA PRO A 47 17.64 -19.81 8.22
C PRO A 47 16.16 -19.73 8.57
N LYS A 48 15.39 -20.76 8.15
CA LYS A 48 13.95 -20.87 8.45
C LYS A 48 13.67 -20.70 9.95
N GLY A 49 12.59 -19.97 10.27
CA GLY A 49 12.16 -19.67 11.63
C GLY A 49 12.93 -18.55 12.33
N LYS A 50 13.78 -17.80 11.60
CA LYS A 50 14.50 -16.62 12.14
C LYS A 50 13.95 -15.30 11.67
N ILE A 51 13.12 -15.29 10.64
CA ILE A 51 12.42 -14.12 10.14
C ILE A 51 10.93 -14.45 10.13
N ASP A 52 10.13 -13.69 10.84
CA ASP A 52 8.69 -13.88 10.90
C ASP A 52 7.98 -13.06 9.83
N ALA A 53 8.48 -11.84 9.54
CA ALA A 53 7.83 -10.91 8.63
C ALA A 53 8.82 -10.00 7.90
N ILE A 54 8.37 -9.52 6.75
CA ILE A 54 8.96 -8.40 6.02
C ILE A 54 7.90 -7.30 5.93
N TRP A 55 8.30 -6.07 6.24
CA TRP A 55 7.47 -4.89 6.04
C TRP A 55 8.02 -4.03 4.92
N GLY A 56 7.27 -3.94 3.81
CA GLY A 56 7.58 -3.08 2.68
C GLY A 56 6.93 -1.71 2.83
N THR A 57 7.74 -0.67 2.86
CA THR A 57 7.27 0.72 2.97
C THR A 57 6.68 1.29 1.67
N TRP A 58 6.76 0.53 0.59
CA TRP A 58 6.26 0.83 -0.74
C TRP A 58 6.04 -0.48 -1.51
N ASP A 59 5.00 -0.56 -2.34
CA ASP A 59 4.64 -1.77 -3.09
C ASP A 59 5.76 -2.27 -4.01
N ALA A 60 6.53 -1.39 -4.65
CA ALA A 60 7.67 -1.79 -5.47
C ALA A 60 8.75 -2.56 -4.69
N PHE A 61 9.01 -2.18 -3.43
CA PHE A 61 9.87 -2.96 -2.54
C PHE A 61 9.24 -4.30 -2.17
N SER A 62 7.93 -4.29 -1.92
CA SER A 62 7.19 -5.50 -1.57
C SER A 62 7.14 -6.50 -2.71
N GLN A 63 7.02 -6.06 -3.96
CA GLN A 63 7.10 -6.92 -5.15
C GLN A 63 8.47 -7.59 -5.27
N GLY A 64 9.56 -6.84 -5.02
CA GLY A 64 10.90 -7.42 -4.96
C GLY A 64 11.08 -8.43 -3.84
N ALA A 65 10.58 -8.12 -2.64
CA ALA A 65 10.60 -9.04 -1.50
C ALA A 65 9.76 -10.29 -1.79
N TYR A 66 8.56 -10.15 -2.35
CA TYR A 66 7.72 -11.25 -2.79
C TYR A 66 8.45 -12.20 -3.73
N LYS A 67 9.10 -11.66 -4.76
CA LYS A 67 9.90 -12.44 -5.71
C LYS A 67 10.97 -13.25 -4.99
N ALA A 68 11.77 -12.62 -4.13
CA ALA A 68 12.81 -13.29 -3.37
C ALA A 68 12.25 -14.41 -2.47
N LEU A 69 11.13 -14.18 -1.77
CA LEU A 69 10.47 -15.17 -0.93
C LEU A 69 10.03 -16.40 -1.73
N LYS A 70 9.43 -16.19 -2.90
CA LYS A 70 8.97 -17.27 -3.78
C LYS A 70 10.15 -18.06 -4.36
N GLU A 71 11.16 -17.39 -4.89
CA GLU A 71 12.33 -18.03 -5.51
C GLU A 71 13.17 -18.83 -4.49
N ASN A 72 13.21 -18.41 -3.24
CA ASN A 72 13.95 -19.10 -2.17
C ASN A 72 13.09 -20.08 -1.36
N GLY A 73 11.82 -20.28 -1.70
CA GLY A 73 10.92 -21.18 -0.97
C GLY A 73 10.69 -20.77 0.49
N ARG A 74 10.66 -19.45 0.77
CA ARG A 74 10.53 -18.85 2.11
C ARG A 74 9.16 -18.20 2.32
N THR A 75 8.10 -18.87 1.83
CA THR A 75 6.73 -18.36 1.90
C THR A 75 6.09 -18.44 3.28
N GLU A 76 6.78 -19.02 4.26
CA GLU A 76 6.40 -18.96 5.67
C GLU A 76 6.53 -17.52 6.25
N ILE A 77 7.42 -16.71 5.70
CA ILE A 77 7.63 -15.32 6.11
C ILE A 77 6.48 -14.46 5.59
N LYS A 78 5.79 -13.74 6.48
CA LYS A 78 4.67 -12.88 6.08
C LYS A 78 5.16 -11.57 5.51
N LEU A 79 4.56 -11.15 4.38
CA LEU A 79 4.85 -9.85 3.77
C LEU A 79 3.69 -8.89 4.05
N TYR A 80 4.02 -7.74 4.61
CA TYR A 80 3.13 -6.61 4.86
C TYR A 80 3.59 -5.43 4.03
N SER A 81 2.66 -4.69 3.42
CA SER A 81 2.99 -3.64 2.47
C SER A 81 2.17 -2.37 2.66
N ILE A 82 2.68 -1.29 2.10
CA ILE A 82 1.96 -0.04 1.91
C ILE A 82 1.85 0.20 0.40
N ASP A 83 0.74 0.83 0.01
CA ASP A 83 0.28 1.05 -1.35
C ASP A 83 -0.30 -0.22 -2.02
N ILE A 84 -0.95 -0.05 -3.17
CA ILE A 84 -1.59 -1.13 -3.89
C ILE A 84 -1.68 -0.84 -5.39
N SER A 85 -1.41 -1.85 -6.19
CA SER A 85 -1.58 -1.85 -7.63
C SER A 85 -2.37 -3.09 -8.09
N ASN A 86 -2.76 -3.14 -9.35
CA ASN A 86 -3.38 -4.34 -9.90
C ASN A 86 -2.43 -5.55 -9.89
N GLN A 87 -1.13 -5.31 -10.05
CA GLN A 87 -0.12 -6.35 -9.96
C GLN A 87 -0.05 -6.92 -8.54
N ASP A 88 -0.05 -6.07 -7.52
CA ASP A 88 -0.02 -6.51 -6.12
C ASP A 88 -1.21 -7.40 -5.77
N LEU A 89 -2.42 -6.98 -6.22
CA LEU A 89 -3.63 -7.77 -6.03
C LEU A 89 -3.53 -9.16 -6.68
N GLN A 90 -2.88 -9.28 -7.84
CA GLN A 90 -2.62 -10.57 -8.47
C GLN A 90 -1.63 -11.41 -7.65
N LEU A 91 -0.49 -10.83 -7.25
CA LEU A 91 0.51 -11.50 -6.43
C LEU A 91 -0.04 -11.94 -5.07
N MET A 92 -0.86 -11.11 -4.42
CA MET A 92 -1.54 -11.44 -3.17
C MET A 92 -2.49 -12.63 -3.31
N ARG A 93 -3.12 -12.79 -4.48
CA ARG A 93 -4.09 -13.87 -4.75
C ARG A 93 -3.46 -15.17 -5.26
N GLU A 94 -2.17 -15.17 -5.58
CA GLU A 94 -1.50 -16.42 -5.99
C GLU A 94 -1.59 -17.49 -4.90
N PRO A 95 -1.78 -18.76 -5.26
CA PRO A 95 -1.71 -19.85 -4.31
C PRO A 95 -0.39 -19.87 -3.53
N GLY A 96 -0.49 -19.90 -2.20
CA GLY A 96 0.69 -19.90 -1.33
C GLY A 96 1.45 -18.55 -1.30
N SER A 97 0.79 -17.45 -1.66
CA SER A 97 1.38 -16.12 -1.54
C SER A 97 1.70 -15.78 -0.09
N PRO A 98 2.92 -15.31 0.21
CA PRO A 98 3.30 -14.83 1.53
C PRO A 98 2.75 -13.43 1.85
N TRP A 99 2.19 -12.72 0.87
CA TRP A 99 1.73 -11.35 1.01
C TRP A 99 0.40 -11.28 1.76
N ALA A 100 0.48 -10.99 3.05
CA ALA A 100 -0.65 -11.11 3.97
C ALA A 100 -1.61 -9.90 3.92
N VAL A 101 -1.05 -8.68 3.87
CA VAL A 101 -1.84 -7.45 3.93
C VAL A 101 -1.10 -6.34 3.17
N SER A 102 -1.86 -5.52 2.43
CA SER A 102 -1.46 -4.16 2.05
C SER A 102 -2.33 -3.13 2.75
N VAL A 103 -1.77 -1.95 3.02
CA VAL A 103 -2.52 -0.81 3.52
C VAL A 103 -2.39 0.32 2.51
N ALA A 104 -3.51 0.81 1.98
CA ALA A 104 -3.47 1.77 0.89
C ALA A 104 -4.62 2.79 0.94
N VAL A 105 -4.43 3.88 0.22
CA VAL A 105 -5.48 4.82 -0.17
C VAL A 105 -5.76 4.61 -1.66
N ASP A 106 -7.03 4.72 -2.06
CA ASP A 106 -7.36 4.66 -3.50
C ASP A 106 -6.67 5.80 -4.25
N PRO A 107 -5.82 5.51 -5.26
CA PRO A 107 -5.14 6.54 -6.04
C PRO A 107 -6.10 7.50 -6.76
N LYS A 108 -7.28 6.99 -7.17
CA LYS A 108 -8.35 7.81 -7.76
C LYS A 108 -8.86 8.85 -6.75
N LEU A 109 -9.02 8.44 -5.50
CA LEU A 109 -9.45 9.32 -4.41
C LEU A 109 -8.43 10.43 -4.17
N ILE A 110 -7.14 10.10 -4.14
CA ILE A 110 -6.06 11.09 -4.00
C ILE A 110 -6.13 12.12 -5.13
N GLY A 111 -6.26 11.67 -6.37
CA GLY A 111 -6.38 12.55 -7.54
C GLY A 111 -7.61 13.45 -7.46
N ALA A 112 -8.78 12.89 -7.17
CA ALA A 112 -10.03 13.64 -7.06
C ALA A 112 -9.97 14.71 -5.96
N THR A 113 -9.44 14.36 -4.79
CA THR A 113 -9.29 15.30 -3.66
C THR A 113 -8.33 16.44 -3.99
N ASN A 114 -7.21 16.14 -4.64
CA ASN A 114 -6.27 17.18 -5.09
C ASN A 114 -6.91 18.15 -6.07
N VAL A 115 -7.68 17.65 -7.04
CA VAL A 115 -8.43 18.51 -7.99
C VAL A 115 -9.44 19.38 -7.25
N ARG A 116 -10.19 18.84 -6.29
CA ARG A 116 -11.14 19.60 -5.47
C ARG A 116 -10.44 20.71 -4.67
N LEU A 117 -9.32 20.40 -4.04
CA LEU A 117 -8.53 21.38 -3.26
C LEU A 117 -8.00 22.51 -4.16
N ILE A 118 -7.48 22.18 -5.34
CA ILE A 118 -7.01 23.18 -6.32
C ILE A 118 -8.17 24.08 -6.77
N ALA A 119 -9.31 23.48 -7.14
CA ALA A 119 -10.47 24.21 -7.60
C ALA A 119 -11.03 25.14 -6.50
N ASN A 120 -11.15 24.66 -5.26
CA ASN A 120 -11.55 25.48 -4.12
C ASN A 120 -10.57 26.65 -3.90
N LYS A 121 -9.26 26.39 -3.98
CA LYS A 121 -8.25 27.43 -3.84
C LYS A 121 -8.37 28.52 -4.91
N ILE A 122 -8.61 28.12 -6.16
CA ILE A 122 -8.85 29.06 -7.29
C ILE A 122 -10.13 29.87 -7.07
N ALA A 123 -11.17 29.25 -6.52
CA ALA A 123 -12.44 29.91 -6.19
C ALA A 123 -12.36 30.84 -4.96
N GLY A 124 -11.20 30.95 -4.29
CA GLY A 124 -11.03 31.76 -3.09
C GLY A 124 -11.51 31.11 -1.80
N GLU A 125 -11.87 29.84 -1.85
CA GLU A 125 -12.29 29.08 -0.67
C GLU A 125 -11.11 28.74 0.25
N ALA A 126 -11.38 28.61 1.54
CA ALA A 126 -10.37 28.19 2.50
C ALA A 126 -10.00 26.71 2.27
N THR A 127 -8.70 26.44 2.15
CA THR A 127 -8.17 25.08 2.01
C THR A 127 -7.13 24.80 3.07
N PRO A 128 -7.07 23.58 3.62
CA PRO A 128 -6.04 23.20 4.59
C PRO A 128 -4.66 23.19 3.95
N ALA A 129 -3.62 23.43 4.75
CA ALA A 129 -2.23 23.31 4.31
C ALA A 129 -1.81 21.84 4.09
N THR A 130 -2.42 20.92 4.83
CA THR A 130 -2.17 19.47 4.74
C THR A 130 -3.49 18.72 4.86
N TYR A 131 -3.57 17.56 4.21
CA TYR A 131 -4.68 16.65 4.33
C TYR A 131 -4.18 15.21 4.36
N ASP A 132 -4.58 14.47 5.38
CA ASP A 132 -4.19 13.07 5.58
C ASP A 132 -5.37 12.15 5.21
N PHE A 133 -5.17 11.33 4.19
CA PHE A 133 -6.16 10.35 3.77
C PHE A 133 -6.25 9.19 4.76
N LYS A 134 -7.45 8.71 4.99
CA LYS A 134 -7.67 7.46 5.72
C LYS A 134 -7.33 6.28 4.82
N ALA A 135 -6.28 5.54 5.17
CA ALA A 135 -5.92 4.31 4.48
C ALA A 135 -6.81 3.14 4.92
N ALA A 136 -7.01 2.19 4.02
CA ALA A 136 -7.72 0.95 4.29
C ALA A 136 -6.76 -0.24 4.29
N ALA A 137 -6.98 -1.19 5.19
CA ALA A 137 -6.30 -2.48 5.14
C ALA A 137 -6.96 -3.38 4.09
N ILE A 138 -6.12 -4.05 3.31
CA ILE A 138 -6.49 -4.98 2.23
C ILE A 138 -5.90 -6.36 2.57
N PRO A 139 -6.56 -7.15 3.42
CA PRO A 139 -6.09 -8.50 3.76
C PRO A 139 -6.20 -9.44 2.57
N GLN A 140 -5.20 -10.28 2.37
CA GLN A 140 -5.20 -11.34 1.37
C GLN A 140 -6.48 -12.21 1.43
N ALA A 141 -6.93 -12.54 2.64
CA ALA A 141 -8.12 -13.38 2.83
C ALA A 141 -9.39 -12.79 2.20
N LEU A 142 -9.55 -11.45 2.22
CA LEU A 142 -10.68 -10.80 1.55
C LEU A 142 -10.58 -10.91 0.03
N LEU A 143 -9.38 -10.88 -0.53
CA LEU A 143 -9.14 -10.96 -1.97
C LEU A 143 -9.34 -12.39 -2.48
N THR A 144 -8.83 -13.38 -1.76
CA THR A 144 -8.94 -14.80 -2.14
C THR A 144 -10.36 -15.35 -2.00
N ALA A 145 -11.18 -14.76 -1.14
CA ALA A 145 -12.60 -15.10 -1.03
C ALA A 145 -13.44 -14.65 -2.24
N GLN A 146 -12.91 -13.78 -3.12
CA GLN A 146 -13.66 -13.31 -4.28
C GLN A 146 -13.59 -14.32 -5.44
N PRO A 147 -14.74 -14.69 -6.06
CA PRO A 147 -14.78 -15.72 -7.10
C PRO A 147 -14.19 -15.26 -8.44
N GLY A 148 -14.07 -13.97 -8.67
CA GLY A 148 -13.61 -13.39 -9.94
C GLY A 148 -12.32 -12.58 -9.83
N ALA A 149 -11.92 -11.95 -10.92
CA ALA A 149 -10.78 -11.04 -10.94
C ALA A 149 -11.04 -9.83 -10.04
N VAL A 150 -10.04 -9.45 -9.25
CA VAL A 150 -10.05 -8.26 -8.40
C VAL A 150 -9.02 -7.27 -8.95
N ASN A 151 -9.42 -6.01 -9.07
CA ASN A 151 -8.55 -4.91 -9.43
C ASN A 151 -8.82 -3.70 -8.52
N VAL A 152 -7.94 -2.71 -8.53
CA VAL A 152 -8.04 -1.53 -7.67
C VAL A 152 -9.39 -0.83 -7.79
N ALA A 153 -9.94 -0.72 -9.01
CA ALA A 153 -11.24 -0.09 -9.25
C ALA A 153 -12.43 -0.88 -8.65
N SER A 154 -12.27 -2.19 -8.49
CA SER A 154 -13.31 -3.07 -7.92
C SER A 154 -13.23 -3.20 -6.39
N LEU A 155 -12.18 -2.72 -5.75
CA LEU A 155 -11.99 -2.83 -4.30
C LEU A 155 -13.12 -2.17 -3.49
N GLY A 156 -13.79 -1.15 -4.02
CA GLY A 156 -14.95 -0.54 -3.37
C GLY A 156 -16.15 -1.46 -3.18
N LYS A 157 -16.20 -2.60 -3.88
CA LYS A 157 -17.21 -3.66 -3.69
C LYS A 157 -16.86 -4.60 -2.53
N ILE A 158 -15.60 -4.59 -2.10
CA ILE A 158 -15.04 -5.52 -1.12
C ILE A 158 -14.70 -4.79 0.18
N ILE A 159 -14.22 -3.56 0.08
CA ILE A 159 -13.73 -2.76 1.20
C ILE A 159 -14.66 -1.55 1.38
N PRO A 160 -15.42 -1.49 2.48
CA PRO A 160 -16.30 -0.37 2.74
C PRO A 160 -15.55 0.97 2.77
N GLY A 161 -16.08 1.97 2.07
CA GLY A 161 -15.51 3.31 2.00
C GLY A 161 -14.29 3.45 1.09
N TRP A 162 -13.83 2.40 0.41
CA TRP A 162 -12.75 2.49 -0.55
C TRP A 162 -13.10 3.44 -1.71
N GLY A 163 -12.22 4.40 -1.96
CA GLY A 163 -12.39 5.35 -3.06
C GLY A 163 -13.50 6.38 -2.87
N GLN A 164 -14.05 6.52 -1.66
CA GLN A 164 -15.17 7.41 -1.37
C GLN A 164 -14.77 8.50 -0.37
N THR A 165 -15.05 9.75 -0.71
CA THR A 165 -15.03 10.90 0.19
C THR A 165 -15.83 12.04 -0.39
N GLU A 166 -16.55 12.74 0.46
CA GLU A 166 -17.22 14.01 0.16
C GLU A 166 -16.38 15.22 0.62
N ASP A 167 -15.17 14.98 1.10
CA ASP A 167 -14.29 16.03 1.57
C ASP A 167 -13.95 16.99 0.42
N PHE A 168 -14.04 18.27 0.74
CA PHE A 168 -13.78 19.38 -0.19
C PHE A 168 -14.71 19.45 -1.40
N VAL A 169 -15.85 18.79 -1.37
CA VAL A 169 -16.92 18.98 -2.36
C VAL A 169 -17.65 20.29 -2.03
N ALA A 170 -17.42 21.33 -2.82
CA ALA A 170 -18.13 22.59 -2.68
C ALA A 170 -19.50 22.53 -3.42
N PRO A 171 -20.54 23.23 -2.94
CA PRO A 171 -21.87 23.20 -3.57
C PRO A 171 -21.87 23.59 -5.06
N TRP A 172 -20.95 24.44 -5.50
CA TRP A 172 -20.84 24.89 -6.87
C TRP A 172 -20.25 23.83 -7.83
N PHE A 173 -19.66 22.73 -7.34
CA PHE A 173 -19.22 21.62 -8.19
C PHE A 173 -20.36 21.01 -8.99
N ALA A 174 -21.55 20.85 -8.39
CA ALA A 174 -22.73 20.36 -9.09
C ALA A 174 -23.11 21.22 -10.30
N THR A 175 -22.89 22.53 -10.22
CA THR A 175 -23.15 23.46 -11.33
C THR A 175 -22.16 23.25 -12.49
N LEU A 176 -20.91 22.94 -12.20
CA LEU A 176 -19.90 22.63 -13.23
C LEU A 176 -20.21 21.30 -13.92
N GLU A 177 -20.58 20.29 -13.16
CA GLU A 177 -20.97 18.97 -13.73
C GLU A 177 -22.18 19.08 -14.64
N ALA A 178 -23.18 19.91 -14.31
CA ALA A 178 -24.35 20.14 -15.14
C ALA A 178 -24.01 20.85 -16.46
N ARG A 179 -22.94 21.67 -16.50
CA ARG A 179 -22.49 22.39 -17.70
C ARG A 179 -21.55 21.57 -18.59
N SER A 180 -21.01 20.46 -18.10
CA SER A 180 -20.07 19.59 -18.82
C SER A 180 -20.74 18.48 -19.60
N LYS A 181 -22.05 18.34 -19.46
CA LYS A 181 -22.95 17.42 -20.21
C LYS A 181 -23.61 18.13 -21.38
#